data_39f390875ad3f8e5be85d8465a3b0ad3
#
_entry.id   39f390875ad3f8e5be85d8465a3b0ad3
#
_cell.length_a   1.000
_cell.length_b   1.000
_cell.length_c   1.000
_cell.angle_alpha   90.00
_cell.angle_beta   90.00
_cell.angle_gamma   90.00
#
_symmetry.space_group_name_H-M   'P 1'
#
loop_
_entity.id
_entity.type
_entity.pdbx_description
1 polymer ?
#
loop_
_entity_poly.entity_id
_entity_poly.type
_entity_poly.pdbx_seq_one_letter_code
_entity_poly.pdbx_strand_id
1 'polypeptide(L)'
;MFKKLKNIYNIIYLRIVFYLHGKKTMDFPLEIKEEEKEIIKLSDKYTMTDTITMWALIQSIKNVIQNKIDGDFVECGVWKGGNLILCQKYFDLQHIKKKIYGFDTFEGMVEPKEIDIDYRNIPASEMYSLFKSNGEKSNLACCSLDEVNNNIIETVPKNNIKLIKGRVENTLLEEKNLPEKISI
;
A
#
# COMPACT_ATOMS: atom_id res chain seq x y z
N MET A 1 -30.97 -21.54 -7.07
CA MET A 1 -30.97 -21.41 -5.59
C MET A 1 -29.57 -21.62 -5.01
N PHE A 2 -28.86 -22.71 -5.29
CA PHE A 2 -27.52 -23.01 -4.77
C PHE A 2 -26.43 -21.97 -5.09
N LYS A 3 -26.42 -21.41 -6.31
CA LYS A 3 -25.44 -20.37 -6.72
C LYS A 3 -25.59 -19.08 -5.90
N LYS A 4 -26.82 -18.70 -5.55
CA LYS A 4 -27.13 -17.53 -4.72
C LYS A 4 -26.72 -17.71 -3.26
N LEU A 5 -26.87 -18.90 -2.72
CA LEU A 5 -26.43 -19.29 -1.36
C LEU A 5 -24.89 -19.32 -1.25
N LYS A 6 -24.19 -19.83 -2.27
CA LYS A 6 -22.72 -19.85 -2.33
C LYS A 6 -22.15 -18.42 -2.36
N ASN A 7 -22.79 -17.52 -3.12
CA ASN A 7 -22.38 -16.09 -3.13
C ASN A 7 -22.58 -15.42 -1.77
N ILE A 8 -23.72 -15.66 -1.10
CA ILE A 8 -23.98 -15.11 0.24
C ILE A 8 -22.94 -15.65 1.25
N TYR A 9 -22.62 -16.92 1.20
CA TYR A 9 -21.59 -17.53 2.05
C TYR A 9 -20.20 -16.90 1.80
N ASN A 10 -19.81 -16.73 0.54
CA ASN A 10 -18.53 -16.07 0.19
C ASN A 10 -18.50 -14.62 0.66
N ILE A 11 -19.60 -13.88 0.55
CA ILE A 11 -19.72 -12.50 1.03
C ILE A 11 -19.53 -12.43 2.55
N ILE A 12 -20.21 -13.29 3.29
CA ILE A 12 -20.10 -13.35 4.75
C ILE A 12 -18.69 -13.78 5.17
N TYR A 13 -18.14 -14.81 4.53
CA TYR A 13 -16.78 -15.29 4.77
C TYR A 13 -15.75 -14.19 4.52
N LEU A 14 -15.81 -13.49 3.39
CA LEU A 14 -14.89 -12.40 3.07
C LEU A 14 -15.03 -11.23 4.05
N ARG A 15 -16.24 -10.85 4.46
CA ARG A 15 -16.46 -9.83 5.51
C ARG A 15 -15.87 -10.25 6.85
N ILE A 16 -15.99 -11.52 7.23
CA ILE A 16 -15.40 -12.07 8.46
C ILE A 16 -13.88 -12.08 8.35
N VAL A 17 -13.32 -12.50 7.20
CA VAL A 17 -11.88 -12.50 6.96
C VAL A 17 -11.34 -11.05 7.00
N PHE A 18 -11.98 -10.10 6.35
CA PHE A 18 -11.59 -8.68 6.44
C PHE A 18 -11.72 -8.11 7.86
N TYR A 19 -12.77 -8.49 8.59
CA TYR A 19 -12.95 -8.07 9.98
C TYR A 19 -11.89 -8.68 10.91
N LEU A 20 -11.52 -9.95 10.70
CA LEU A 20 -10.49 -10.63 11.49
C LEU A 20 -9.07 -10.16 11.12
N HIS A 21 -8.80 -9.86 9.83
CA HIS A 21 -7.55 -9.21 9.42
C HIS A 21 -7.44 -7.76 9.90
N GLY A 22 -8.56 -7.09 10.17
CA GLY A 22 -8.58 -5.78 10.81
C GLY A 22 -8.14 -5.77 12.28
N LYS A 23 -8.03 -6.94 12.92
CA LYS A 23 -7.35 -7.13 14.22
C LYS A 23 -5.96 -7.71 13.96
N LYS A 24 -5.08 -6.91 13.35
CA LYS A 24 -3.67 -7.28 13.22
C LYS A 24 -3.07 -7.47 14.61
N THR A 25 -2.69 -8.71 14.96
CA THR A 25 -1.73 -8.92 16.03
C THR A 25 -0.39 -8.41 15.51
N MET A 26 0.19 -7.45 16.21
CA MET A 26 1.54 -6.97 15.86
C MET A 26 2.56 -7.96 16.43
N ASP A 27 2.69 -9.11 15.78
CA ASP A 27 3.74 -10.07 16.10
C ASP A 27 5.05 -9.60 15.46
N PHE A 28 5.93 -9.08 16.29
CA PHE A 28 7.23 -8.60 15.84
C PHE A 28 8.27 -9.73 15.88
N PRO A 29 9.13 -9.85 14.85
CA PRO A 29 10.31 -10.73 14.92
C PRO A 29 11.21 -10.36 16.09
N LEU A 30 11.92 -11.34 16.65
CA LEU A 30 12.82 -11.12 17.80
C LEU A 30 13.98 -10.17 17.47
N GLU A 31 14.39 -10.14 16.21
CA GLU A 31 15.52 -9.35 15.71
C GLU A 31 15.16 -7.89 15.42
N ILE A 32 13.89 -7.51 15.50
CA ILE A 32 13.48 -6.15 15.21
C ILE A 32 13.92 -5.18 16.30
N LYS A 33 14.44 -4.03 15.91
CA LYS A 33 14.83 -2.96 16.83
C LYS A 33 13.62 -2.15 17.30
N GLU A 34 13.70 -1.55 18.48
CA GLU A 34 12.59 -0.76 19.04
C GLU A 34 12.21 0.42 18.13
N GLU A 35 13.21 1.11 17.55
CA GLU A 35 12.93 2.22 16.62
C GLU A 35 12.15 1.76 15.37
N GLU A 36 12.43 0.55 14.88
CA GLU A 36 11.73 -0.05 13.76
C GLU A 36 10.29 -0.42 14.13
N LYS A 37 10.09 -0.95 15.36
CA LYS A 37 8.74 -1.23 15.87
C LYS A 37 7.88 0.03 15.95
N GLU A 38 8.45 1.13 16.43
CA GLU A 38 7.74 2.41 16.53
C GLU A 38 7.34 2.95 15.14
N ILE A 39 8.25 2.84 14.14
CA ILE A 39 7.95 3.23 12.77
C ILE A 39 6.81 2.37 12.20
N ILE A 40 6.86 1.04 12.40
CA ILE A 40 5.81 0.13 11.94
C ILE A 40 4.47 0.45 12.62
N LYS A 41 4.44 0.60 13.95
CA LYS A 41 3.22 0.96 14.69
C LYS A 41 2.59 2.27 14.19
N LEU A 42 3.42 3.26 13.90
CA LEU A 42 2.98 4.55 13.36
C LEU A 42 2.33 4.40 11.97
N SER A 43 2.92 3.56 11.12
CA SER A 43 2.52 3.37 9.73
C SER A 43 1.33 2.43 9.56
N ASP A 44 1.12 1.51 10.51
CA ASP A 44 0.14 0.41 10.44
C ASP A 44 -1.29 0.89 10.19
N LYS A 45 -1.68 2.01 10.77
CA LYS A 45 -3.03 2.58 10.58
C LYS A 45 -3.29 3.12 9.17
N TYR A 46 -2.23 3.29 8.37
CA TYR A 46 -2.29 3.83 7.02
C TYR A 46 -1.94 2.80 5.94
N THR A 47 -1.76 1.52 6.30
CA THR A 47 -1.45 0.46 5.33
C THR A 47 -2.26 -0.80 5.57
N MET A 48 -2.51 -1.56 4.50
CA MET A 48 -3.03 -2.93 4.57
C MET A 48 -1.92 -3.96 4.74
N THR A 49 -0.67 -3.54 4.61
CA THR A 49 0.52 -4.39 4.73
C THR A 49 0.68 -4.87 6.17
N ASP A 50 0.94 -6.15 6.37
CA ASP A 50 1.16 -6.72 7.70
C ASP A 50 2.53 -6.36 8.28
N THR A 51 2.70 -6.60 9.58
CA THR A 51 3.90 -6.26 10.35
C THR A 51 5.17 -6.88 9.76
N ILE A 52 5.12 -8.14 9.33
CA ILE A 52 6.28 -8.86 8.78
C ILE A 52 6.68 -8.27 7.43
N THR A 53 5.70 -7.96 6.57
CA THR A 53 5.94 -7.35 5.27
C THR A 53 6.49 -5.92 5.41
N MET A 54 5.99 -5.12 6.37
CA MET A 54 6.55 -3.81 6.68
C MET A 54 8.00 -3.91 7.19
N TRP A 55 8.29 -4.91 8.02
CA TRP A 55 9.66 -5.16 8.46
C TRP A 55 10.56 -5.61 7.30
N ALA A 56 10.06 -6.47 6.40
CA ALA A 56 10.80 -6.86 5.19
C ALA A 56 11.13 -5.65 4.30
N LEU A 57 10.21 -4.67 4.20
CA LEU A 57 10.49 -3.42 3.51
C LEU A 57 11.64 -2.66 4.19
N ILE A 58 11.65 -2.56 5.52
CA ILE A 58 12.77 -1.96 6.27
C ILE A 58 14.08 -2.71 5.97
N GLN A 59 14.07 -4.06 5.93
CA GLN A 59 15.27 -4.83 5.59
C GLN A 59 15.77 -4.55 4.16
N SER A 60 14.84 -4.39 3.20
CA SER A 60 15.17 -4.01 1.83
C SER A 60 15.83 -2.62 1.78
N ILE A 61 15.30 -1.65 2.53
CA ILE A 61 15.90 -0.31 2.65
C ILE A 61 17.31 -0.40 3.27
N LYS A 62 17.49 -1.20 4.34
CA LYS A 62 18.82 -1.43 4.94
C LYS A 62 19.82 -1.96 3.91
N ASN A 63 19.40 -2.95 3.12
CA ASN A 63 20.25 -3.53 2.08
C ASN A 63 20.67 -2.48 1.04
N VAL A 64 19.74 -1.62 0.60
CA VAL A 64 20.04 -0.52 -0.33
C VAL A 64 21.05 0.46 0.27
N ILE A 65 20.88 0.83 1.54
CA ILE A 65 21.76 1.76 2.23
C ILE A 65 23.16 1.15 2.41
N GLN A 66 23.24 -0.08 2.92
CA GLN A 66 24.52 -0.77 3.18
C GLN A 66 25.33 -0.99 1.91
N ASN A 67 24.67 -1.32 0.81
CA ASN A 67 25.32 -1.53 -0.48
C ASN A 67 25.48 -0.23 -1.29
N LYS A 68 25.08 0.92 -0.76
CA LYS A 68 25.18 2.24 -1.40
C LYS A 68 24.51 2.26 -2.78
N ILE A 69 23.35 1.57 -2.90
CA ILE A 69 22.59 1.55 -4.15
C ILE A 69 21.98 2.92 -4.37
N ASP A 70 22.33 3.53 -5.48
CA ASP A 70 21.83 4.84 -5.88
C ASP A 70 20.39 4.73 -6.41
N GLY A 71 19.65 5.84 -6.30
CA GLY A 71 18.28 5.96 -6.76
C GLY A 71 17.27 6.20 -5.64
N ASP A 72 16.04 6.46 -6.04
CA ASP A 72 14.92 6.83 -5.18
C ASP A 72 14.00 5.62 -4.92
N PHE A 73 13.01 5.79 -4.04
CA PHE A 73 11.99 4.79 -3.75
C PHE A 73 10.74 5.04 -4.60
N VAL A 74 10.16 3.97 -5.15
CA VAL A 74 8.92 4.02 -5.95
C VAL A 74 7.94 2.97 -5.46
N GLU A 75 6.70 3.38 -5.21
CA GLU A 75 5.58 2.50 -4.87
C GLU A 75 4.43 2.69 -5.86
N CYS A 76 3.91 1.59 -6.40
CA CYS A 76 2.71 1.55 -7.20
C CYS A 76 1.59 0.91 -6.39
N GLY A 77 0.52 1.69 -6.10
CA GLY A 77 -0.54 1.28 -5.18
C GLY A 77 -0.26 1.77 -3.75
N VAL A 78 -0.69 3.00 -3.46
CA VAL A 78 -0.35 3.74 -2.23
C VAL A 78 -1.38 3.56 -1.13
N TRP A 79 -2.66 3.41 -1.50
CA TRP A 79 -3.80 3.43 -0.59
C TRP A 79 -3.76 4.66 0.34
N LYS A 80 -3.58 4.48 1.68
CA LYS A 80 -3.53 5.58 2.67
C LYS A 80 -2.13 6.14 2.93
N GLY A 81 -1.10 5.63 2.24
CA GLY A 81 0.27 6.13 2.31
C GLY A 81 1.18 5.50 3.36
N GLY A 82 0.77 4.39 3.99
CA GLY A 82 1.50 3.84 5.13
C GLY A 82 2.93 3.40 4.82
N ASN A 83 3.17 2.75 3.69
CA ASN A 83 4.54 2.36 3.31
C ASN A 83 5.41 3.58 2.94
N LEU A 84 4.83 4.63 2.33
CA LEU A 84 5.55 5.87 2.06
C LEU A 84 5.98 6.55 3.37
N ILE A 85 5.06 6.58 4.36
CA ILE A 85 5.33 7.11 5.70
C ILE A 85 6.43 6.29 6.38
N LEU A 86 6.35 4.95 6.32
CA LEU A 86 7.37 4.05 6.85
C LEU A 86 8.74 4.33 6.24
N CYS A 87 8.81 4.43 4.91
CA CYS A 87 10.06 4.72 4.20
C CYS A 87 10.63 6.07 4.60
N GLN A 88 9.81 7.13 4.64
CA GLN A 88 10.27 8.46 5.04
C GLN A 88 10.78 8.46 6.48
N LYS A 89 10.05 7.87 7.43
CA LYS A 89 10.50 7.76 8.83
C LYS A 89 11.80 6.99 8.97
N TYR A 90 11.96 5.92 8.20
CA TYR A 90 13.18 5.15 8.24
C TYR A 90 14.37 5.89 7.60
N PHE A 91 14.14 6.62 6.50
CA PHE A 91 15.15 7.48 5.91
C PHE A 91 15.56 8.61 6.85
N ASP A 92 14.61 9.23 7.57
CA ASP A 92 14.90 10.25 8.57
C ASP A 92 15.76 9.68 9.72
N LEU A 93 15.41 8.49 10.22
CA LEU A 93 16.17 7.78 11.26
C LEU A 93 17.61 7.49 10.83
N GLN A 94 17.82 7.17 9.56
CA GLN A 94 19.15 6.86 9.01
C GLN A 94 19.87 8.10 8.43
N HIS A 95 19.28 9.29 8.53
CA HIS A 95 19.80 10.54 7.94
C HIS A 95 20.03 10.45 6.42
N ILE A 96 19.18 9.70 5.72
CA ILE A 96 19.25 9.49 4.27
C ILE A 96 18.29 10.42 3.55
N LYS A 97 18.79 11.04 2.48
CA LYS A 97 17.99 11.94 1.63
C LYS A 97 17.66 11.24 0.30
N LYS A 98 16.64 10.40 0.30
CA LYS A 98 16.05 9.84 -0.93
C LYS A 98 14.67 10.46 -1.15
N LYS A 99 14.28 10.60 -2.42
CA LYS A 99 12.90 10.94 -2.77
C LYS A 99 12.05 9.67 -2.75
N ILE A 100 10.76 9.87 -2.52
CA ILE A 100 9.77 8.80 -2.46
C ILE A 100 8.68 9.16 -3.45
N TYR A 101 8.38 8.25 -4.38
CA TYR A 101 7.35 8.42 -5.40
C TYR A 101 6.22 7.42 -5.15
N GLY A 102 5.02 7.93 -4.98
CA GLY A 102 3.81 7.12 -4.80
C GLY A 102 2.86 7.29 -5.98
N PHE A 103 2.64 6.20 -6.71
CA PHE A 103 1.72 6.16 -7.85
C PHE A 103 0.44 5.45 -7.45
N ASP A 104 -0.71 6.12 -7.62
CA ASP A 104 -2.01 5.53 -7.35
C ASP A 104 -3.09 6.25 -8.17
N THR A 105 -4.21 5.61 -8.41
CA THR A 105 -5.39 6.26 -8.97
C THR A 105 -5.99 7.26 -7.98
N PHE A 106 -5.83 7.01 -6.67
CA PHE A 106 -6.51 7.70 -5.56
C PHE A 106 -8.05 7.69 -5.72
N GLU A 107 -8.56 6.67 -6.40
CA GLU A 107 -9.98 6.45 -6.71
C GLU A 107 -10.41 5.00 -6.42
N GLY A 108 -9.50 4.20 -5.82
CA GLY A 108 -9.69 2.77 -5.55
C GLY A 108 -9.33 1.88 -6.73
N MET A 109 -9.65 0.59 -6.60
CA MET A 109 -9.34 -0.41 -7.62
C MET A 109 -10.11 -0.16 -8.91
N VAL A 110 -9.42 -0.33 -10.03
CA VAL A 110 -10.06 -0.33 -11.36
C VAL A 110 -10.91 -1.57 -11.56
N GLU A 111 -11.86 -1.51 -12.49
CA GLU A 111 -12.68 -2.68 -12.82
C GLU A 111 -11.81 -3.81 -13.38
N PRO A 112 -11.84 -5.00 -12.76
CA PRO A 112 -11.01 -6.12 -13.17
C PRO A 112 -11.52 -6.72 -14.49
N LYS A 113 -10.57 -7.28 -15.26
CA LYS A 113 -10.84 -8.05 -16.48
C LYS A 113 -11.09 -9.53 -16.15
N GLU A 114 -11.58 -10.30 -17.10
CA GLU A 114 -11.79 -11.75 -16.93
C GLU A 114 -10.52 -12.53 -16.60
N ILE A 115 -9.36 -12.02 -17.03
CA ILE A 115 -8.05 -12.62 -16.76
C ILE A 115 -7.56 -12.39 -15.32
N ASP A 116 -8.13 -11.42 -14.60
CA ASP A 116 -7.72 -11.07 -13.25
C ASP A 116 -8.31 -12.08 -12.26
N ILE A 117 -7.51 -13.06 -11.90
CA ILE A 117 -7.86 -14.12 -10.94
C ILE A 117 -6.84 -14.12 -9.80
N ASP A 118 -7.27 -14.52 -8.59
CA ASP A 118 -6.36 -14.71 -7.46
C ASP A 118 -5.67 -16.10 -7.50
N TYR A 119 -4.74 -16.33 -6.57
CA TYR A 119 -4.01 -17.62 -6.46
C TYR A 119 -4.91 -18.86 -6.19
N ARG A 120 -6.19 -18.63 -5.86
CA ARG A 120 -7.21 -19.68 -5.66
C ARG A 120 -8.09 -19.87 -6.90
N ASN A 121 -7.77 -19.21 -8.02
CA ASN A 121 -8.58 -19.12 -9.24
C ASN A 121 -9.95 -18.46 -9.00
N ILE A 122 -10.07 -17.54 -8.04
CA ILE A 122 -11.29 -16.75 -7.82
C ILE A 122 -11.18 -15.49 -8.68
N PRO A 123 -12.19 -15.19 -9.54
CA PRO A 123 -12.20 -13.97 -10.32
C PRO A 123 -12.17 -12.71 -9.44
N ALA A 124 -11.28 -11.76 -9.74
CA ALA A 124 -11.17 -10.51 -9.00
C ALA A 124 -12.48 -9.69 -9.04
N SER A 125 -13.32 -9.90 -10.05
CA SER A 125 -14.66 -9.30 -10.18
C SER A 125 -15.60 -9.66 -9.03
N GLU A 126 -15.42 -10.82 -8.38
CA GLU A 126 -16.22 -11.19 -7.20
C GLU A 126 -15.92 -10.23 -6.04
N MET A 127 -14.63 -10.02 -5.72
CA MET A 127 -14.20 -9.10 -4.68
C MET A 127 -14.58 -7.65 -5.03
N TYR A 128 -14.30 -7.22 -6.25
CA TYR A 128 -14.63 -5.89 -6.72
C TYR A 128 -16.12 -5.55 -6.57
N SER A 129 -16.99 -6.52 -6.89
CA SER A 129 -18.47 -6.35 -6.81
C SER A 129 -18.96 -6.21 -5.37
N LEU A 130 -18.28 -6.78 -4.37
CA LEU A 130 -18.66 -6.68 -2.96
C LEU A 130 -18.50 -5.26 -2.40
N PHE A 131 -17.60 -4.48 -2.98
CA PHE A 131 -17.28 -3.13 -2.55
C PHE A 131 -17.84 -2.06 -3.51
N LYS A 132 -18.67 -2.43 -4.50
CA LYS A 132 -19.38 -1.44 -5.31
C LYS A 132 -20.37 -0.67 -4.45
N SER A 133 -20.29 0.66 -4.50
CA SER A 133 -21.28 1.55 -3.93
C SER A 133 -22.13 2.14 -5.07
N ASN A 134 -23.47 2.01 -4.95
CA ASN A 134 -24.46 2.65 -5.88
C ASN A 134 -24.19 2.48 -7.38
N GLY A 135 -23.56 1.36 -7.79
CA GLY A 135 -23.62 0.91 -9.18
C GLY A 135 -22.41 1.15 -10.06
N GLU A 136 -21.42 2.00 -9.72
CA GLU A 136 -20.42 2.35 -10.73
C GLU A 136 -18.96 2.09 -10.35
N LYS A 137 -18.51 2.42 -9.14
CA LYS A 137 -17.11 2.22 -8.72
C LYS A 137 -17.02 1.42 -7.42
N SER A 138 -15.95 0.65 -7.28
CA SER A 138 -15.65 -0.07 -6.04
C SER A 138 -14.90 0.83 -5.07
N ASN A 139 -15.32 0.83 -3.80
CA ASN A 139 -14.58 1.47 -2.70
C ASN A 139 -13.44 0.61 -2.16
N LEU A 140 -13.13 -0.50 -2.83
CA LEU A 140 -12.02 -1.37 -2.45
C LEU A 140 -10.70 -0.62 -2.60
N ALA A 141 -9.94 -0.57 -1.51
CA ALA A 141 -8.66 0.14 -1.43
C ALA A 141 -8.74 1.62 -1.88
N CYS A 142 -9.90 2.28 -1.71
CA CYS A 142 -10.09 3.67 -2.08
C CYS A 142 -9.56 4.59 -0.95
N CYS A 143 -8.76 5.59 -1.34
CA CYS A 143 -8.36 6.71 -0.50
C CYS A 143 -8.07 7.89 -1.42
N SER A 144 -8.64 9.06 -1.13
CA SER A 144 -8.44 10.23 -1.99
C SER A 144 -7.02 10.79 -1.87
N LEU A 145 -6.56 11.48 -2.91
CA LEU A 145 -5.26 12.14 -2.91
C LEU A 145 -5.10 13.12 -1.73
N ASP A 146 -6.16 13.86 -1.42
CA ASP A 146 -6.15 14.83 -0.30
C ASP A 146 -6.04 14.13 1.05
N GLU A 147 -6.75 13.00 1.24
CA GLU A 147 -6.65 12.19 2.46
C GLU A 147 -5.22 11.64 2.62
N VAL A 148 -4.60 11.12 1.54
CA VAL A 148 -3.22 10.61 1.60
C VAL A 148 -2.23 11.74 1.90
N ASN A 149 -2.38 12.90 1.26
CA ASN A 149 -1.55 14.07 1.57
C ASN A 149 -1.68 14.49 3.04
N ASN A 150 -2.88 14.55 3.59
CA ASN A 150 -3.12 14.87 4.99
C ASN A 150 -2.45 13.86 5.91
N ASN A 151 -2.61 12.56 5.66
CA ASN A 151 -1.97 11.50 6.44
C ASN A 151 -0.44 11.65 6.47
N ILE A 152 0.15 11.97 5.31
CA ILE A 152 1.60 12.20 5.18
C ILE A 152 2.03 13.45 5.94
N ILE A 153 1.36 14.59 5.75
CA ILE A 153 1.72 15.86 6.40
C ILE A 153 1.57 15.77 7.92
N GLU A 154 0.52 15.14 8.43
CA GLU A 154 0.31 14.93 9.86
C GLU A 154 1.38 14.04 10.50
N THR A 155 1.88 13.06 9.75
CA THR A 155 2.80 12.05 10.28
C THR A 155 4.27 12.40 10.01
N VAL A 156 4.57 12.94 8.82
CA VAL A 156 5.90 13.32 8.35
C VAL A 156 5.86 14.71 7.71
N PRO A 157 5.70 15.78 8.50
CA PRO A 157 5.50 17.14 7.99
C PRO A 157 6.66 17.66 7.14
N LYS A 158 7.88 17.16 7.38
CA LYS A 158 9.04 17.40 6.52
C LYS A 158 9.34 16.10 5.76
N ASN A 159 8.96 16.04 4.49
CA ASN A 159 9.11 14.84 3.69
C ASN A 159 9.57 15.15 2.26
N ASN A 160 10.04 14.12 1.57
CA ASN A 160 10.43 14.15 0.16
C ASN A 160 9.51 13.24 -0.67
N ILE A 161 8.23 13.20 -0.33
CA ILE A 161 7.23 12.33 -0.97
C ILE A 161 6.53 13.09 -2.08
N LYS A 162 6.51 12.50 -3.29
CA LYS A 162 5.77 12.99 -4.45
C LYS A 162 4.67 11.99 -4.78
N LEU A 163 3.42 12.42 -4.71
CA LEU A 163 2.26 11.63 -5.12
C LEU A 163 1.92 11.92 -6.58
N ILE A 164 1.72 10.87 -7.36
CA ILE A 164 1.38 10.93 -8.79
C ILE A 164 0.03 10.25 -8.99
N LYS A 165 -0.99 11.06 -9.29
CA LYS A 165 -2.35 10.57 -9.52
C LYS A 165 -2.52 10.07 -10.93
N GLY A 166 -3.01 8.85 -11.07
CA GLY A 166 -3.41 8.24 -12.33
C GLY A 166 -3.17 6.73 -12.34
N ARG A 167 -3.58 6.12 -13.44
CA ARG A 167 -3.30 4.70 -13.68
C ARG A 167 -1.81 4.53 -13.99
N VAL A 168 -1.15 3.58 -13.36
CA VAL A 168 0.30 3.36 -13.51
C VAL A 168 0.69 3.09 -14.95
N GLU A 169 -0.17 2.42 -15.73
CA GLU A 169 0.05 2.16 -17.15
C GLU A 169 0.23 3.43 -18.00
N ASN A 170 -0.29 4.56 -17.52
CA ASN A 170 -0.17 5.86 -18.18
C ASN A 170 0.89 6.72 -17.51
N THR A 171 0.86 6.82 -16.18
CA THR A 171 1.73 7.74 -15.43
C THR A 171 3.20 7.35 -15.46
N LEU A 172 3.53 6.06 -15.58
CA LEU A 172 4.89 5.57 -15.74
C LEU A 172 5.48 5.83 -17.14
N LEU A 173 4.66 6.18 -18.12
CA LEU A 173 5.13 6.57 -19.45
C LEU A 173 5.57 8.05 -19.53
N GLU A 174 5.25 8.84 -18.51
CA GLU A 174 5.61 10.25 -18.44
C GLU A 174 6.92 10.45 -17.70
N GLU A 175 8.03 10.67 -18.40
CA GLU A 175 9.39 10.84 -17.83
C GLU A 175 9.45 11.84 -16.67
N LYS A 176 8.65 12.94 -16.73
CA LYS A 176 8.56 13.96 -15.65
C LYS A 176 8.08 13.40 -14.30
N ASN A 177 7.42 12.24 -14.30
CA ASN A 177 6.91 11.57 -13.12
C ASN A 177 7.92 10.62 -12.48
N LEU A 178 8.93 10.20 -13.24
CA LEU A 178 9.89 9.19 -12.82
C LEU A 178 11.10 9.80 -12.12
N PRO A 179 11.72 9.09 -11.17
CA PRO A 179 13.08 9.40 -10.72
C PRO A 179 14.09 9.03 -11.82
N GLU A 180 15.25 9.65 -11.78
CA GLU A 180 16.36 9.32 -12.69
C GLU A 180 16.84 7.86 -12.51
N LYS A 181 16.83 7.40 -11.27
CA LYS A 181 17.18 6.02 -10.89
C LYS A 181 16.25 5.53 -9.79
N ILE A 182 15.96 4.23 -9.81
CA ILE A 182 15.14 3.55 -8.80
C ILE A 182 16.05 2.58 -8.03
N SER A 183 16.00 2.65 -6.70
CA SER A 183 16.73 1.72 -5.81
C SER A 183 15.82 0.69 -5.15
N ILE A 184 14.53 0.99 -4.98
CA ILE A 184 13.47 0.10 -4.48
C ILE A 184 12.18 0.48 -5.17
#